data_a8751cb2a05e33cd11c1630aa0cb114a
#
_entry.id   a8751cb2a05e33cd11c1630aa0cb114a
#
_cell.length_a   1.000
_cell.length_b   1.000
_cell.length_c   1.000
_cell.angle_alpha   90.00
_cell.angle_beta   90.00
_cell.angle_gamma   90.00
#
_symmetry.space_group_name_H-M   'P 1'
#
loop_
_entity.id
_entity.type
_entity.pdbx_description
1 polymer ?
#
loop_
_entity_poly.entity_id
_entity_poly.type
_entity_poly.pdbx_seq_one_letter_code
_entity_poly.pdbx_strand_id
1 'polypeptide(L)'
;VTLIFTMHKKNISFKSSFNINLIGNDLDQYLKNKESQFSDLKKDVQKKIIWFRKKNTKTNISIVYIHGFSASSEEVRPLPDLIGKDIRANIFYTRLTGHGRSSDAMGLSSISNWVNDLHEAIEIGSRIGQKVILISTSTGGTLSAISALNDYLSNTILGYIFISPNFGINHKLANLISWPYSEYWLHLFIGKTRTIKPRNELDKKFWTLSYPTKALIPMARLVKKINNKNFSNVRNPALFYF
;
A
#
# COMPACT_ATOMS: atom_id res chain seq x y z
N VAL A 1 -0.08 -46.13 4.13
CA VAL A 1 -0.69 -45.17 3.22
C VAL A 1 0.02 -43.83 3.43
N THR A 2 1.02 -43.54 2.58
CA THR A 2 1.81 -42.29 2.66
C THR A 2 1.01 -41.22 1.94
N LEU A 3 0.38 -40.31 2.69
CA LEU A 3 -0.26 -39.12 2.12
C LEU A 3 0.85 -38.17 1.65
N ILE A 4 1.12 -38.17 0.34
CA ILE A 4 1.97 -37.16 -0.31
C ILE A 4 1.12 -35.89 -0.42
N PHE A 5 1.24 -34.97 0.57
CA PHE A 5 0.77 -33.61 0.43
C PHE A 5 1.63 -32.88 -0.62
N THR A 6 1.21 -32.85 -1.86
CA THR A 6 1.76 -31.94 -2.85
C THR A 6 1.48 -30.50 -2.41
N MET A 7 2.45 -29.91 -1.72
CA MET A 7 2.39 -28.53 -1.29
C MET A 7 2.46 -27.62 -2.53
N HIS A 8 1.32 -27.30 -3.10
CA HIS A 8 1.25 -26.21 -4.07
C HIS A 8 1.61 -24.90 -3.34
N LYS A 9 2.88 -24.52 -3.38
CA LYS A 9 3.29 -23.16 -3.06
C LYS A 9 2.49 -22.23 -3.99
N LYS A 10 1.46 -21.55 -3.48
CA LYS A 10 0.85 -20.44 -4.22
C LYS A 10 1.97 -19.45 -4.53
N ASN A 11 2.46 -19.48 -5.77
CA ASN A 11 3.47 -18.52 -6.23
C ASN A 11 2.84 -17.13 -6.16
N ILE A 12 3.28 -16.34 -5.18
CA ILE A 12 2.86 -14.95 -5.06
C ILE A 12 3.44 -14.22 -6.27
N SER A 13 2.60 -13.78 -7.18
CA SER A 13 3.00 -12.94 -8.30
C SER A 13 2.93 -11.47 -7.90
N PHE A 14 3.91 -10.68 -8.32
CA PHE A 14 3.85 -9.21 -8.28
C PHE A 14 3.31 -8.63 -9.59
N LYS A 15 2.78 -9.48 -10.47
CA LYS A 15 2.12 -9.03 -11.69
C LYS A 15 0.76 -8.44 -11.33
N SER A 16 0.55 -7.18 -11.71
CA SER A 16 -0.74 -6.53 -11.57
C SER A 16 -1.73 -7.05 -12.61
N SER A 17 -2.97 -7.20 -12.22
CA SER A 17 -4.13 -7.39 -13.10
C SER A 17 -4.95 -6.10 -13.25
N PHE A 18 -4.46 -4.98 -12.76
CA PHE A 18 -5.14 -3.70 -12.86
C PHE A 18 -5.27 -3.26 -14.31
N ASN A 19 -6.49 -2.95 -14.72
CA ASN A 19 -6.78 -2.44 -16.05
C ASN A 19 -6.76 -0.90 -16.06
N ILE A 20 -5.73 -0.31 -16.65
CA ILE A 20 -5.53 1.15 -16.72
C ILE A 20 -6.63 1.88 -17.52
N ASN A 21 -7.33 1.16 -18.42
CA ASN A 21 -8.42 1.73 -19.21
C ASN A 21 -9.68 2.03 -18.37
N LEU A 22 -9.75 1.50 -17.13
CA LEU A 22 -10.82 1.84 -16.19
C LEU A 22 -10.69 3.26 -15.65
N ILE A 23 -9.50 3.86 -15.70
CA ILE A 23 -9.28 5.24 -15.28
C ILE A 23 -9.73 6.16 -16.40
N GLY A 24 -10.87 6.81 -16.21
CA GLY A 24 -11.39 7.81 -17.14
C GLY A 24 -10.55 9.10 -17.17
N ASN A 25 -11.03 10.10 -17.94
CA ASN A 25 -10.38 11.40 -18.05
C ASN A 25 -10.59 12.27 -16.80
N ASP A 26 -11.72 12.15 -16.11
CA ASP A 26 -11.98 12.81 -14.83
C ASP A 26 -11.54 11.88 -13.67
N LEU A 27 -10.35 12.14 -13.16
CA LEU A 27 -9.74 11.33 -12.09
C LEU A 27 -10.52 11.44 -10.77
N ASP A 28 -11.02 12.61 -10.42
CA ASP A 28 -11.80 12.79 -9.18
C ASP A 28 -13.13 12.03 -9.26
N GLN A 29 -13.79 12.04 -10.43
CA GLN A 29 -15.02 11.27 -10.61
C GLN A 29 -14.73 9.76 -10.57
N TYR A 30 -13.63 9.31 -11.19
CA TYR A 30 -13.19 7.93 -11.10
C TYR A 30 -13.00 7.49 -9.64
N LEU A 31 -12.25 8.27 -8.86
CA LEU A 31 -12.00 7.98 -7.44
C LEU A 31 -13.29 8.00 -6.63
N LYS A 32 -14.15 8.99 -6.85
CA LYS A 32 -15.46 9.09 -6.19
C LYS A 32 -16.31 7.85 -6.46
N ASN A 33 -16.40 7.40 -7.70
CA ASN A 33 -17.16 6.22 -8.09
C ASN A 33 -16.60 4.96 -7.43
N LYS A 34 -15.28 4.86 -7.32
CA LYS A 34 -14.59 3.72 -6.71
C LYS A 34 -14.81 3.64 -5.19
N GLU A 35 -14.70 4.76 -4.51
CA GLU A 35 -14.83 4.83 -3.06
C GLU A 35 -16.29 4.77 -2.60
N SER A 36 -17.26 5.27 -3.39
CA SER A 36 -18.70 5.21 -3.07
C SER A 36 -19.29 3.80 -3.06
N GLN A 37 -18.55 2.81 -3.56
CA GLN A 37 -18.96 1.40 -3.50
C GLN A 37 -18.88 0.82 -2.07
N PHE A 38 -18.28 1.53 -1.14
CA PHE A 38 -18.05 1.07 0.24
C PHE A 38 -18.88 1.88 1.23
N SER A 39 -19.90 1.25 1.81
CA SER A 39 -20.74 1.88 2.85
C SER A 39 -20.06 2.01 4.21
N ASP A 40 -19.01 1.21 4.44
CA ASP A 40 -18.23 1.16 5.69
C ASP A 40 -16.91 1.95 5.64
N LEU A 41 -16.75 2.83 4.65
CA LEU A 41 -15.56 3.65 4.52
C LEU A 41 -15.50 4.69 5.65
N LYS A 42 -14.40 4.73 6.37
CA LYS A 42 -14.16 5.76 7.38
C LYS A 42 -14.07 7.15 6.72
N LYS A 43 -14.54 8.15 7.44
CA LYS A 43 -14.48 9.54 6.97
C LYS A 43 -13.04 10.01 6.81
N ASP A 44 -12.77 10.76 5.77
CA ASP A 44 -11.50 11.45 5.46
C ASP A 44 -10.33 10.56 5.02
N VAL A 45 -10.52 9.22 4.91
CA VAL A 45 -9.44 8.28 4.52
C VAL A 45 -9.53 7.77 3.08
N GLN A 46 -10.50 8.25 2.32
CA GLN A 46 -10.71 7.87 0.92
C GLN A 46 -9.52 8.26 0.03
N LYS A 47 -9.39 7.55 -1.09
CA LYS A 47 -8.47 7.97 -2.16
C LYS A 47 -8.80 9.38 -2.61
N LYS A 48 -7.79 10.26 -2.72
CA LYS A 48 -8.02 11.67 -3.07
C LYS A 48 -6.82 12.28 -3.78
N ILE A 49 -7.08 13.23 -4.67
CA ILE A 49 -6.06 14.08 -5.29
C ILE A 49 -6.12 15.46 -4.65
N ILE A 50 -4.95 15.97 -4.26
CA ILE A 50 -4.79 17.38 -3.88
C ILE A 50 -4.14 18.07 -5.06
N TRP A 51 -4.91 18.91 -5.73
CA TRP A 51 -4.45 19.68 -6.87
C TRP A 51 -3.69 20.92 -6.38
N PHE A 52 -2.46 21.12 -6.87
CA PHE A 52 -1.64 22.28 -6.50
C PHE A 52 -2.30 23.61 -6.89
N ARG A 53 -2.89 23.65 -8.07
CA ARG A 53 -3.63 24.83 -8.58
C ARG A 53 -4.97 24.41 -9.18
N LYS A 54 -5.03 24.33 -10.49
CA LYS A 54 -6.24 23.99 -11.22
C LYS A 54 -6.44 22.48 -11.31
N LYS A 55 -7.67 22.02 -11.04
CA LYS A 55 -8.10 20.63 -11.25
C LYS A 55 -7.76 20.16 -12.68
N ASN A 56 -7.41 18.90 -12.83
CA ASN A 56 -7.05 18.26 -14.09
C ASN A 56 -5.88 18.92 -14.84
N THR A 57 -4.98 19.62 -14.12
CA THR A 57 -3.78 20.21 -14.70
C THR A 57 -2.56 19.47 -14.19
N LYS A 58 -1.77 18.90 -15.11
CA LYS A 58 -0.51 18.21 -14.79
C LYS A 58 0.53 19.19 -14.24
N THR A 59 1.28 18.75 -13.23
CA THR A 59 2.48 19.42 -12.72
C THR A 59 3.75 18.73 -13.27
N ASN A 60 4.90 19.36 -13.14
CA ASN A 60 6.18 18.71 -13.53
C ASN A 60 6.44 17.45 -12.69
N ILE A 61 6.14 17.51 -11.41
CA ILE A 61 6.26 16.40 -10.48
C ILE A 61 4.89 16.19 -9.80
N SER A 62 4.52 14.94 -9.61
CA SER A 62 3.46 14.56 -8.69
C SER A 62 4.03 13.75 -7.53
N ILE A 63 3.34 13.80 -6.40
CA ILE A 63 3.62 12.96 -5.24
C ILE A 63 2.53 11.90 -5.17
N VAL A 64 2.94 10.64 -5.00
CA VAL A 64 2.04 9.53 -4.66
C VAL A 64 2.39 9.04 -3.27
N TYR A 65 1.42 8.97 -2.38
CA TYR A 65 1.63 8.48 -1.02
C TYR A 65 0.99 7.10 -0.81
N ILE A 66 1.79 6.14 -0.33
CA ILE A 66 1.38 4.77 0.02
C ILE A 66 1.54 4.56 1.53
N HIS A 67 0.43 4.41 2.23
CA HIS A 67 0.40 4.26 3.69
C HIS A 67 0.82 2.87 4.19
N GLY A 68 1.10 2.76 5.49
CA GLY A 68 1.45 1.52 6.16
C GLY A 68 0.27 0.59 6.44
N PHE A 69 0.58 -0.61 6.98
CA PHE A 69 -0.42 -1.60 7.37
C PHE A 69 -1.30 -1.08 8.51
N SER A 70 -2.59 -1.30 8.41
CA SER A 70 -3.67 -0.81 9.28
C SER A 70 -3.85 0.71 9.35
N ALA A 71 -2.97 1.49 8.71
CA ALA A 71 -3.01 2.94 8.65
C ALA A 71 -3.89 3.49 7.52
N SER A 72 -3.79 4.78 7.28
CA SER A 72 -4.40 5.50 6.17
C SER A 72 -3.49 6.61 5.67
N SER A 73 -3.95 7.40 4.69
CA SER A 73 -3.23 8.59 4.21
C SER A 73 -2.89 9.61 5.30
N GLU A 74 -3.63 9.60 6.40
CA GLU A 74 -3.45 10.55 7.51
C GLU A 74 -2.26 10.18 8.44
N GLU A 75 -1.61 9.04 8.21
CA GLU A 75 -0.49 8.51 9.01
C GLU A 75 0.70 9.49 9.10
N VAL A 76 0.99 10.21 8.03
CA VAL A 76 2.15 11.11 7.93
C VAL A 76 1.78 12.54 7.55
N ARG A 77 0.49 12.85 7.38
CA ARG A 77 0.10 14.22 7.09
C ARG A 77 0.45 15.16 8.27
N PRO A 78 0.90 16.39 7.99
CA PRO A 78 0.86 17.07 6.68
C PRO A 78 2.15 16.96 5.83
N LEU A 79 3.07 16.02 6.08
CA LEU A 79 4.37 15.99 5.41
C LEU A 79 4.29 16.01 3.88
N PRO A 80 3.52 15.10 3.20
CA PRO A 80 3.42 15.16 1.73
C PRO A 80 2.79 16.45 1.22
N ASP A 81 1.85 17.05 2.00
CA ASP A 81 1.21 18.32 1.63
C ASP A 81 2.24 19.48 1.64
N LEU A 82 3.13 19.52 2.65
CA LEU A 82 4.18 20.54 2.74
C LEU A 82 5.17 20.40 1.60
N ILE A 83 5.67 19.18 1.35
CA ILE A 83 6.57 18.90 0.21
C ILE A 83 5.90 19.28 -1.11
N GLY A 84 4.64 18.87 -1.31
CA GLY A 84 3.90 19.17 -2.54
C GLY A 84 3.71 20.67 -2.77
N LYS A 85 3.49 21.44 -1.71
CA LYS A 85 3.43 22.91 -1.77
C LYS A 85 4.76 23.51 -2.22
N ASP A 86 5.88 23.07 -1.63
CA ASP A 86 7.21 23.60 -1.91
C ASP A 86 7.64 23.33 -3.34
N ILE A 87 7.45 22.08 -3.84
CA ILE A 87 7.84 21.71 -5.20
C ILE A 87 6.74 21.93 -6.24
N ARG A 88 5.62 22.52 -5.85
CA ARG A 88 4.45 22.84 -6.71
C ARG A 88 3.87 21.60 -7.38
N ALA A 89 3.74 20.50 -6.64
CA ALA A 89 3.28 19.21 -7.10
C ALA A 89 1.82 18.93 -6.77
N ASN A 90 1.11 18.25 -7.66
CA ASN A 90 -0.12 17.54 -7.34
C ASN A 90 0.20 16.33 -6.46
N ILE A 91 -0.74 15.95 -5.57
CA ILE A 91 -0.53 14.83 -4.65
C ILE A 91 -1.68 13.85 -4.81
N PHE A 92 -1.37 12.57 -4.92
CA PHE A 92 -2.34 11.50 -4.81
C PHE A 92 -2.14 10.71 -3.52
N TYR A 93 -3.19 10.66 -2.71
CA TYR A 93 -3.26 9.79 -1.55
C TYR A 93 -4.04 8.53 -1.89
N THR A 94 -3.35 7.38 -1.92
CA THR A 94 -4.01 6.10 -2.13
C THR A 94 -4.63 5.57 -0.83
N ARG A 95 -5.50 4.59 -0.98
CA ARG A 95 -6.01 3.75 0.10
C ARG A 95 -5.88 2.30 -0.34
N LEU A 96 -5.08 1.54 0.39
CA LEU A 96 -4.88 0.12 0.09
C LEU A 96 -6.16 -0.67 0.38
N THR A 97 -6.46 -1.64 -0.45
CA THR A 97 -7.62 -2.53 -0.30
C THR A 97 -7.68 -3.10 1.12
N GLY A 98 -8.87 -3.04 1.70
CA GLY A 98 -9.14 -3.46 3.08
C GLY A 98 -8.90 -2.38 4.14
N HIS A 99 -8.06 -1.37 3.87
CA HIS A 99 -7.75 -0.30 4.81
C HIS A 99 -8.81 0.80 4.82
N GLY A 100 -8.89 1.52 5.94
CA GLY A 100 -9.84 2.62 6.11
C GLY A 100 -11.30 2.20 6.09
N ARG A 101 -11.59 0.93 6.37
CA ARG A 101 -12.91 0.29 6.36
C ARG A 101 -13.12 -0.50 7.65
N SER A 102 -14.13 -1.37 7.67
CA SER A 102 -14.40 -2.28 8.78
C SER A 102 -13.24 -3.24 9.06
N SER A 103 -13.25 -3.83 10.24
CA SER A 103 -12.35 -4.91 10.65
C SER A 103 -12.32 -6.07 9.63
N ASP A 104 -13.49 -6.51 9.19
CA ASP A 104 -13.62 -7.64 8.27
C ASP A 104 -13.04 -7.36 6.90
N ALA A 105 -13.20 -6.13 6.39
CA ALA A 105 -12.62 -5.71 5.12
C ALA A 105 -11.09 -5.86 5.10
N MET A 106 -10.43 -5.57 6.23
CA MET A 106 -8.98 -5.78 6.40
C MET A 106 -8.60 -7.26 6.24
N GLY A 107 -9.43 -8.17 6.75
CA GLY A 107 -9.25 -9.63 6.65
C GLY A 107 -9.45 -10.21 5.24
N LEU A 108 -9.98 -9.43 4.31
CA LEU A 108 -10.19 -9.82 2.90
C LEU A 108 -9.08 -9.35 1.97
N SER A 109 -8.10 -8.58 2.48
CA SER A 109 -6.98 -8.06 1.67
C SER A 109 -6.04 -9.17 1.22
N SER A 110 -5.42 -8.96 0.09
CA SER A 110 -4.39 -9.85 -0.47
C SER A 110 -3.23 -9.04 -1.06
N ILE A 111 -2.09 -9.72 -1.27
CA ILE A 111 -0.95 -9.10 -1.96
C ILE A 111 -1.34 -8.66 -3.37
N SER A 112 -2.14 -9.44 -4.09
CA SER A 112 -2.59 -9.09 -5.44
C SER A 112 -3.44 -7.83 -5.45
N ASN A 113 -4.34 -7.64 -4.45
CA ASN A 113 -5.09 -6.40 -4.32
C ASN A 113 -4.16 -5.20 -4.11
N TRP A 114 -3.17 -5.32 -3.21
CA TRP A 114 -2.24 -4.23 -2.92
C TRP A 114 -1.31 -3.93 -4.09
N VAL A 115 -0.90 -4.94 -4.87
CA VAL A 115 -0.14 -4.74 -6.11
C VAL A 115 -0.98 -3.99 -7.16
N ASN A 116 -2.27 -4.28 -7.25
CA ASN A 116 -3.20 -3.52 -8.11
C ASN A 116 -3.37 -2.09 -7.62
N ASP A 117 -3.50 -1.88 -6.30
CA ASP A 117 -3.59 -0.53 -5.71
C ASP A 117 -2.30 0.29 -5.95
N LEU A 118 -1.13 -0.34 -5.87
CA LEU A 118 0.15 0.29 -6.21
C LEU A 118 0.19 0.71 -7.69
N HIS A 119 -0.21 -0.19 -8.59
CA HIS A 119 -0.24 0.09 -10.03
C HIS A 119 -1.20 1.24 -10.36
N GLU A 120 -2.42 1.19 -9.82
CA GLU A 120 -3.38 2.28 -9.92
C GLU A 120 -2.80 3.60 -9.42
N ALA A 121 -2.12 3.56 -8.26
CA ALA A 121 -1.58 4.76 -7.65
C ALA A 121 -0.48 5.42 -8.51
N ILE A 122 0.42 4.61 -9.07
CA ILE A 122 1.47 5.13 -9.96
C ILE A 122 0.87 5.63 -11.27
N GLU A 123 -0.12 4.94 -11.81
CA GLU A 123 -0.82 5.38 -13.03
C GLU A 123 -1.54 6.72 -12.82
N ILE A 124 -2.26 6.90 -11.70
CA ILE A 124 -2.86 8.20 -11.37
C ILE A 124 -1.76 9.26 -11.18
N GLY A 125 -0.68 8.92 -10.48
CA GLY A 125 0.47 9.80 -10.31
C GLY A 125 1.02 10.30 -11.66
N SER A 126 1.17 9.41 -12.64
CA SER A 126 1.64 9.75 -14.00
C SER A 126 0.67 10.63 -14.79
N ARG A 127 -0.61 10.55 -14.46
CA ARG A 127 -1.65 11.40 -15.09
C ARG A 127 -1.73 12.78 -14.49
N ILE A 128 -1.33 12.96 -13.22
CA ILE A 128 -1.35 14.26 -12.53
C ILE A 128 0.04 14.94 -12.47
N GLY A 129 1.11 14.24 -12.86
CA GLY A 129 2.47 14.78 -12.98
C GLY A 129 3.25 14.17 -14.14
N GLN A 130 4.30 14.86 -14.62
CA GLN A 130 5.17 14.31 -15.67
C GLN A 130 6.08 13.21 -15.11
N LYS A 131 6.53 13.36 -13.86
CA LYS A 131 7.30 12.38 -13.08
C LYS A 131 6.69 12.23 -11.70
N VAL A 132 6.87 11.04 -11.10
CA VAL A 132 6.30 10.68 -9.80
C VAL A 132 7.38 10.60 -8.74
N ILE A 133 7.20 11.27 -7.60
CA ILE A 133 7.90 10.94 -6.36
C ILE A 133 6.99 10.03 -5.55
N LEU A 134 7.47 8.84 -5.23
CA LEU A 134 6.73 7.86 -4.45
C LEU A 134 7.14 7.92 -2.99
N ILE A 135 6.27 8.47 -2.13
CA ILE A 135 6.47 8.52 -0.67
C ILE A 135 5.70 7.35 -0.05
N SER A 136 6.32 6.61 0.84
CA SER A 136 5.69 5.42 1.40
C SER A 136 6.17 5.11 2.81
N THR A 137 5.25 4.60 3.64
CA THR A 137 5.51 4.28 5.04
C THR A 137 5.39 2.79 5.31
N SER A 138 6.29 2.23 6.11
CA SER A 138 6.22 0.87 6.65
C SER A 138 5.93 -0.19 5.56
N THR A 139 4.81 -0.92 5.64
CA THR A 139 4.37 -1.90 4.63
C THR A 139 4.11 -1.25 3.26
N GLY A 140 3.69 0.03 3.23
CA GLY A 140 3.63 0.80 1.99
C GLY A 140 4.99 0.89 1.31
N GLY A 141 6.08 1.03 2.08
CA GLY A 141 7.46 0.99 1.57
C GLY A 141 7.82 -0.36 0.96
N THR A 142 7.46 -1.46 1.64
CA THR A 142 7.64 -2.81 1.09
C THR A 142 6.91 -2.99 -0.24
N LEU A 143 5.68 -2.46 -0.32
CA LEU A 143 4.87 -2.53 -1.54
C LEU A 143 5.49 -1.67 -2.66
N SER A 144 5.93 -0.45 -2.34
CA SER A 144 6.55 0.49 -3.28
C SER A 144 7.84 -0.07 -3.89
N ALA A 145 8.60 -0.87 -3.13
CA ALA A 145 9.80 -1.53 -3.64
C ALA A 145 9.52 -2.48 -4.83
N ILE A 146 8.28 -2.98 -4.97
CA ILE A 146 7.88 -3.77 -6.15
C ILE A 146 7.99 -2.95 -7.43
N SER A 147 7.62 -1.67 -7.40
CA SER A 147 7.66 -0.81 -8.58
C SER A 147 9.09 -0.56 -9.07
N ALA A 148 10.08 -0.58 -8.17
CA ALA A 148 11.48 -0.45 -8.54
C ALA A 148 12.02 -1.66 -9.32
N LEU A 149 11.37 -2.81 -9.20
CA LEU A 149 11.69 -4.05 -9.92
C LEU A 149 10.87 -4.23 -11.22
N ASN A 150 10.07 -3.25 -11.58
CA ASN A 150 9.22 -3.27 -12.76
C ASN A 150 9.57 -2.10 -13.67
N ASP A 151 10.17 -2.39 -14.83
CA ASP A 151 10.67 -1.36 -15.74
C ASP A 151 9.59 -0.37 -16.20
N TYR A 152 8.37 -0.85 -16.46
CA TYR A 152 7.25 0.00 -16.86
C TYR A 152 6.91 1.04 -15.77
N LEU A 153 6.83 0.61 -14.51
CA LEU A 153 6.49 1.48 -13.40
C LEU A 153 7.66 2.38 -13.01
N SER A 154 8.88 1.82 -12.94
CA SER A 154 10.08 2.56 -12.51
C SER A 154 10.44 3.70 -13.44
N ASN A 155 10.21 3.59 -14.75
CA ASN A 155 10.46 4.64 -15.73
C ASN A 155 9.66 5.92 -15.47
N THR A 156 8.50 5.80 -14.83
CA THR A 156 7.65 6.94 -14.46
C THR A 156 8.12 7.61 -13.17
N ILE A 157 8.79 6.83 -12.29
CA ILE A 157 9.16 7.26 -10.95
C ILE A 157 10.50 8.03 -11.00
N LEU A 158 10.49 9.27 -10.51
CA LEU A 158 11.69 10.11 -10.36
C LEU A 158 12.54 9.62 -9.19
N GLY A 159 11.91 9.22 -8.08
CA GLY A 159 12.59 8.75 -6.87
C GLY A 159 11.63 8.25 -5.80
N TYR A 160 12.20 7.62 -4.78
CA TYR A 160 11.49 7.02 -3.67
C TYR A 160 11.84 7.73 -2.36
N ILE A 161 10.84 7.92 -1.50
CA ILE A 161 11.04 8.33 -0.09
C ILE A 161 10.38 7.25 0.78
N PHE A 162 11.21 6.50 1.48
CA PHE A 162 10.81 5.43 2.37
C PHE A 162 10.86 5.92 3.83
N ILE A 163 9.71 5.94 4.50
CA ILE A 163 9.59 6.34 5.91
C ILE A 163 9.43 5.06 6.74
N SER A 164 10.42 4.74 7.55
CA SER A 164 10.48 3.52 8.37
C SER A 164 9.97 2.27 7.62
N PRO A 165 10.52 1.95 6.42
CA PRO A 165 9.99 0.88 5.59
C PRO A 165 10.10 -0.47 6.27
N ASN A 166 9.07 -1.30 6.12
CA ASN A 166 9.05 -2.66 6.68
C ASN A 166 9.74 -3.64 5.72
N PHE A 167 11.06 -3.66 5.71
CA PHE A 167 11.87 -4.63 4.96
C PHE A 167 12.29 -5.85 5.78
N GLY A 168 11.86 -5.96 7.01
CA GLY A 168 12.12 -7.10 7.86
C GLY A 168 11.21 -7.11 9.08
N ILE A 169 10.75 -8.29 9.47
CA ILE A 169 9.98 -8.47 10.70
C ILE A 169 10.95 -9.07 11.73
N ASN A 170 11.44 -8.24 12.64
CA ASN A 170 12.35 -8.68 13.70
C ASN A 170 11.58 -9.40 14.82
N HIS A 171 10.97 -10.53 14.48
CA HIS A 171 10.26 -11.36 15.44
C HIS A 171 10.40 -12.83 15.06
N LYS A 172 10.78 -13.69 16.02
CA LYS A 172 10.99 -15.14 15.80
C LYS A 172 9.77 -15.83 15.20
N LEU A 173 8.56 -15.38 15.53
CA LEU A 173 7.29 -15.91 15.00
C LEU A 173 6.91 -15.35 13.62
N ALA A 174 7.63 -14.36 13.08
CA ALA A 174 7.30 -13.76 11.77
C ALA A 174 7.38 -14.80 10.65
N ASN A 175 8.31 -15.72 10.74
CA ASN A 175 8.42 -16.81 9.77
C ASN A 175 7.19 -17.73 9.80
N LEU A 176 6.61 -17.98 10.98
CA LEU A 176 5.39 -18.80 11.13
C LEU A 176 4.20 -18.16 10.44
N ILE A 177 4.02 -16.84 10.54
CA ILE A 177 2.90 -16.12 9.90
C ILE A 177 2.94 -16.31 8.38
N SER A 178 4.15 -16.38 7.80
CA SER A 178 4.34 -16.55 6.36
C SER A 178 4.26 -17.99 5.86
N TRP A 179 4.09 -18.98 6.74
CA TRP A 179 4.05 -20.39 6.36
C TRP A 179 2.82 -20.73 5.52
N PRO A 180 2.90 -21.81 4.71
CA PRO A 180 1.74 -22.35 4.02
C PRO A 180 0.62 -22.65 5.02
N TYR A 181 -0.62 -22.41 4.58
CA TYR A 181 -1.83 -22.70 5.36
C TYR A 181 -1.92 -21.99 6.72
N SER A 182 -1.10 -20.96 6.98
CA SER A 182 -1.15 -20.17 8.22
C SER A 182 -2.54 -19.58 8.49
N GLU A 183 -3.33 -19.32 7.45
CA GLU A 183 -4.72 -18.87 7.55
C GLU A 183 -5.64 -19.81 8.38
N TYR A 184 -5.33 -21.11 8.43
CA TYR A 184 -6.14 -22.11 9.13
C TYR A 184 -5.74 -22.31 10.59
N TRP A 185 -4.46 -22.13 10.94
CA TRP A 185 -3.95 -22.47 12.27
C TRP A 185 -3.40 -21.28 13.06
N LEU A 186 -3.04 -20.18 12.41
CA LEU A 186 -2.41 -19.03 13.08
C LEU A 186 -3.26 -18.48 14.23
N HIS A 187 -4.59 -18.44 14.06
CA HIS A 187 -5.52 -17.95 15.07
C HIS A 187 -5.52 -18.78 16.37
N LEU A 188 -5.08 -20.05 16.32
CA LEU A 188 -4.96 -20.90 17.50
C LEU A 188 -3.85 -20.43 18.44
N PHE A 189 -2.81 -19.79 17.89
CA PHE A 189 -1.63 -19.32 18.65
C PHE A 189 -1.72 -17.86 19.07
N ILE A 190 -2.29 -17.00 18.25
CA ILE A 190 -2.29 -15.54 18.49
C ILE A 190 -3.70 -14.93 18.51
N GLY A 191 -4.74 -15.77 18.62
CA GLY A 191 -6.14 -15.35 18.67
C GLY A 191 -6.75 -15.03 17.30
N LYS A 192 -8.08 -14.97 17.25
CA LYS A 192 -8.82 -14.71 15.99
C LYS A 192 -8.73 -13.25 15.53
N THR A 193 -8.60 -12.34 16.47
CA THR A 193 -8.60 -10.88 16.22
C THR A 193 -7.37 -10.25 16.85
N ARG A 194 -6.73 -9.36 16.12
CA ARG A 194 -5.67 -8.50 16.61
C ARG A 194 -6.25 -7.12 16.91
N THR A 195 -6.01 -6.61 18.12
CA THR A 195 -6.41 -5.26 18.53
C THR A 195 -5.15 -4.46 18.90
N ILE A 196 -5.05 -3.27 18.38
CA ILE A 196 -3.96 -2.33 18.64
C ILE A 196 -4.51 -1.24 19.55
N LYS A 197 -3.80 -0.95 20.65
CA LYS A 197 -4.15 0.18 21.51
C LYS A 197 -3.81 1.49 20.78
N PRO A 198 -4.77 2.42 20.61
CA PRO A 198 -4.48 3.71 19.98
C PRO A 198 -3.53 4.51 20.87
N ARG A 199 -2.61 5.23 20.26
CA ARG A 199 -1.66 6.13 20.96
C ARG A 199 -2.31 7.47 21.27
N ASN A 200 -3.26 7.90 20.43
CA ASN A 200 -3.97 9.17 20.50
C ASN A 200 -5.34 9.08 19.79
N GLU A 201 -6.10 10.18 19.79
CA GLU A 201 -7.42 10.26 19.15
C GLU A 201 -7.36 10.18 17.62
N LEU A 202 -6.25 10.60 16.99
CA LEU A 202 -6.06 10.50 15.54
C LEU A 202 -5.91 9.03 15.11
N ASP A 203 -5.20 8.20 15.90
CA ASP A 203 -5.13 6.77 15.65
C ASP A 203 -6.53 6.15 15.67
N LYS A 204 -7.38 6.50 16.65
CA LYS A 204 -8.77 6.00 16.71
C LYS A 204 -9.56 6.38 15.46
N LYS A 205 -9.38 7.59 14.98
CA LYS A 205 -10.12 8.11 13.83
C LYS A 205 -9.67 7.47 12.52
N PHE A 206 -8.37 7.34 12.30
CA PHE A 206 -7.82 7.09 10.98
C PHE A 206 -7.24 5.70 10.77
N TRP A 207 -7.01 4.92 11.84
CA TRP A 207 -6.42 3.59 11.75
C TRP A 207 -7.48 2.49 11.87
N THR A 208 -7.22 1.32 11.28
CA THR A 208 -7.99 0.11 11.53
C THR A 208 -7.38 -0.61 12.72
N LEU A 209 -7.87 -0.28 13.92
CA LEU A 209 -7.28 -0.72 15.19
C LEU A 209 -7.59 -2.17 15.55
N SER A 210 -8.63 -2.75 14.98
CA SER A 210 -9.01 -4.15 15.18
C SER A 210 -9.24 -4.83 13.84
N TYR A 211 -8.64 -6.00 13.65
CA TYR A 211 -8.76 -6.76 12.40
C TYR A 211 -8.52 -8.26 12.66
N PRO A 212 -9.06 -9.14 11.79
CA PRO A 212 -8.81 -10.57 11.87
C PRO A 212 -7.32 -10.89 11.75
N THR A 213 -6.80 -11.77 12.58
CA THR A 213 -5.38 -12.16 12.60
C THR A 213 -4.86 -12.60 11.22
N LYS A 214 -5.71 -13.20 10.39
CA LYS A 214 -5.38 -13.59 9.01
C LYS A 214 -4.93 -12.41 8.13
N ALA A 215 -5.30 -11.16 8.47
CA ALA A 215 -4.85 -9.96 7.75
C ALA A 215 -3.32 -9.74 7.82
N LEU A 216 -2.64 -10.29 8.82
CA LEU A 216 -1.18 -10.24 8.95
C LEU A 216 -0.46 -11.10 7.90
N ILE A 217 -1.13 -12.12 7.37
CA ILE A 217 -0.51 -13.12 6.48
C ILE A 217 -0.03 -12.50 5.16
N PRO A 218 -0.85 -11.74 4.41
CA PRO A 218 -0.38 -11.11 3.18
C PRO A 218 0.76 -10.11 3.45
N MET A 219 0.73 -9.38 4.55
CA MET A 219 1.81 -8.45 4.93
C MET A 219 3.12 -9.21 5.18
N ALA A 220 3.11 -10.26 6.01
CA ALA A 220 4.30 -11.05 6.32
C ALA A 220 4.87 -11.75 5.07
N ARG A 221 4.00 -12.29 4.22
CA ARG A 221 4.40 -12.92 2.94
C ARG A 221 4.98 -11.89 1.96
N LEU A 222 4.45 -10.67 1.91
CA LEU A 222 4.97 -9.57 1.10
C LEU A 222 6.40 -9.21 1.52
N VAL A 223 6.62 -8.95 2.81
CA VAL A 223 7.94 -8.63 3.38
C VAL A 223 8.94 -9.74 3.07
N LYS A 224 8.60 -11.00 3.37
CA LYS A 224 9.47 -12.15 3.08
C LYS A 224 9.84 -12.24 1.61
N LYS A 225 8.91 -11.95 0.70
CA LYS A 225 9.15 -12.05 -0.74
C LYS A 225 10.03 -10.93 -1.26
N ILE A 226 9.88 -9.71 -0.74
CA ILE A 226 10.71 -8.55 -1.11
C ILE A 226 12.14 -8.73 -0.61
N ASN A 227 12.35 -9.23 0.60
CA ASN A 227 13.70 -9.48 1.14
C ASN A 227 14.52 -10.46 0.31
N ASN A 228 13.87 -11.33 -0.46
CA ASN A 228 14.52 -12.28 -1.36
C ASN A 228 14.74 -11.72 -2.78
N LYS A 229 14.52 -10.41 -3.00
CA LYS A 229 14.70 -9.78 -4.30
C LYS A 229 16.07 -9.09 -4.41
N ASN A 230 16.62 -9.11 -5.61
CA ASN A 230 17.82 -8.37 -5.94
C ASN A 230 17.44 -6.98 -6.47
N PHE A 231 17.98 -5.93 -5.85
CA PHE A 231 17.77 -4.53 -6.20
C PHE A 231 19.01 -3.89 -6.84
N SER A 232 20.07 -4.64 -7.15
CA SER A 232 21.33 -4.10 -7.68
C SER A 232 21.18 -3.33 -9.00
N ASN A 233 20.15 -3.64 -9.79
CA ASN A 233 19.87 -2.99 -11.08
C ASN A 233 18.95 -1.77 -10.95
N VAL A 234 18.41 -1.49 -9.77
CA VAL A 234 17.58 -0.29 -9.55
C VAL A 234 18.43 0.96 -9.62
N ARG A 235 18.03 1.92 -10.42
CA ARG A 235 18.75 3.17 -10.67
C ARG A 235 18.04 4.41 -10.12
N ASN A 236 16.76 4.31 -9.81
CA ASN A 236 16.01 5.43 -9.24
C ASN A 236 16.58 5.79 -7.86
N PRO A 237 16.81 7.10 -7.57
CA PRO A 237 17.27 7.52 -6.25
C PRO A 237 16.25 7.17 -5.16
N ALA A 238 16.74 6.82 -3.98
CA ALA A 238 15.92 6.48 -2.83
C ALA A 238 16.45 7.16 -1.57
N LEU A 239 15.56 7.85 -0.85
CA LEU A 239 15.79 8.40 0.47
C LEU A 239 15.14 7.48 1.52
N PHE A 240 15.90 7.10 2.53
CA PHE A 240 15.41 6.33 3.68
C PHE A 240 15.42 7.21 4.93
N TYR A 241 14.28 7.27 5.60
CA TYR A 241 14.10 7.93 6.89
C TYR A 241 13.61 6.91 7.92
N PHE A 242 14.34 6.77 9.04
CA PHE A 242 14.06 5.81 10.12
C PHE A 242 13.73 6.50 11.43
#